data_74c701d8e090b77d1d68bb33923ddfcb
#
_entry.id   74c701d8e090b77d1d68bb33923ddfcb
#
_cell.length_a   1.000
_cell.length_b   1.000
_cell.length_c   1.000
_cell.angle_alpha   90.00
_cell.angle_beta   90.00
_cell.angle_gamma   90.00
#
_symmetry.space_group_name_H-M   'P 1'
#
loop_
_entity.id
_entity.type
_entity.pdbx_description
1 polymer ?
#
loop_
_entity_poly.entity_id
_entity_poly.type
_entity_poly.pdbx_seq_one_letter_code
_entity_poly.pdbx_strand_id
1 'polypeptide(L)'
;IDASWFNQMKPRTTVLNFARGELVNDSDLLDALDGNVETYITDFPKQQLLGHPRIVAFPHLGASTKESEVNCAVQAVDTLKSYLETGNIRHSANFPDTELPYIGKRRLAVLHLNVPNMVGQIASRLAENGINIDNMVNRSRGDVAYTLIDIDNHQNEKLSVHTLYEIEGVMRVREF
;
A
#
# COMPACT_ATOMS: atom_id res chain seq x y z
N ILE A 1 0.32 -20.46 -11.27
CA ILE A 1 -0.57 -21.62 -11.49
C ILE A 1 0.07 -22.47 -12.57
N ASP A 2 0.37 -23.69 -12.25
CA ASP A 2 1.05 -24.67 -13.08
C ASP A 2 0.32 -26.03 -13.08
N ALA A 3 0.88 -27.06 -13.69
CA ALA A 3 0.33 -28.40 -13.76
C ALA A 3 -0.06 -28.98 -12.37
N SER A 4 0.71 -28.64 -11.32
CA SER A 4 0.41 -29.14 -9.96
C SER A 4 -0.91 -28.60 -9.42
N TRP A 5 -1.27 -27.37 -9.77
CA TRP A 5 -2.55 -26.75 -9.42
C TRP A 5 -3.68 -27.30 -10.27
N PHE A 6 -3.50 -27.37 -11.59
CA PHE A 6 -4.50 -27.87 -12.51
C PHE A 6 -4.91 -29.30 -12.22
N ASN A 7 -3.96 -30.16 -11.85
CA ASN A 7 -4.20 -31.57 -11.51
C ASN A 7 -5.05 -31.76 -10.24
N GLN A 8 -5.12 -30.77 -9.36
CA GLN A 8 -5.92 -30.79 -8.14
C GLN A 8 -7.34 -30.23 -8.35
N MET A 9 -7.61 -29.64 -9.52
CA MET A 9 -8.93 -29.09 -9.83
C MET A 9 -9.96 -30.18 -10.09
N LYS A 10 -11.20 -29.88 -9.76
CA LYS A 10 -12.30 -30.77 -10.11
C LYS A 10 -12.51 -30.79 -11.63
N PRO A 11 -13.01 -31.90 -12.18
CA PRO A 11 -13.38 -31.93 -13.59
C PRO A 11 -14.36 -30.81 -13.94
N ARG A 12 -14.21 -30.25 -15.15
CA ARG A 12 -15.04 -29.15 -15.67
C ARG A 12 -14.88 -27.83 -14.90
N THR A 13 -13.73 -27.57 -14.32
CA THR A 13 -13.46 -26.29 -13.66
C THR A 13 -13.33 -25.17 -14.69
N THR A 14 -13.99 -24.05 -14.44
CA THR A 14 -13.73 -22.79 -15.14
C THR A 14 -12.71 -21.98 -14.36
N VAL A 15 -11.61 -21.58 -15.02
CA VAL A 15 -10.55 -20.77 -14.42
C VAL A 15 -10.67 -19.34 -14.94
N LEU A 16 -10.66 -18.38 -14.01
CA LEU A 16 -10.72 -16.95 -14.30
C LEU A 16 -9.39 -16.29 -13.92
N ASN A 17 -8.78 -15.55 -14.85
CA ASN A 17 -7.59 -14.77 -14.57
C ASN A 17 -7.75 -13.33 -15.09
N PHE A 18 -8.15 -12.45 -14.18
CA PHE A 18 -8.21 -11.00 -14.40
C PHE A 18 -7.12 -10.25 -13.58
N ALA A 19 -6.09 -10.98 -13.13
CA ALA A 19 -5.02 -10.41 -12.32
C ALA A 19 -3.79 -10.07 -13.17
N ARG A 20 -3.03 -11.08 -13.60
CA ARG A 20 -1.84 -10.92 -14.48
C ARG A 20 -1.59 -12.18 -15.28
N GLY A 21 -1.14 -12.00 -16.53
CA GLY A 21 -0.89 -13.12 -17.44
C GLY A 21 0.20 -14.08 -16.97
N GLU A 22 1.21 -13.57 -16.27
CA GLU A 22 2.36 -14.34 -15.79
C GLU A 22 2.01 -15.32 -14.65
N LEU A 23 0.85 -15.16 -14.03
CA LEU A 23 0.39 -16.05 -12.96
C LEU A 23 0.06 -17.46 -13.43
N VAL A 24 -0.15 -17.65 -14.72
CA VAL A 24 -0.52 -18.92 -15.32
C VAL A 24 0.55 -19.38 -16.30
N ASN A 25 1.01 -20.61 -16.14
CA ASN A 25 1.86 -21.29 -17.12
C ASN A 25 1.01 -21.71 -18.30
N ASP A 26 1.34 -21.19 -19.48
CA ASP A 26 0.48 -21.35 -20.66
C ASP A 26 0.50 -22.78 -21.23
N SER A 27 1.65 -23.46 -21.22
CA SER A 27 1.74 -24.85 -21.67
C SER A 27 0.92 -25.79 -20.77
N ASP A 28 1.07 -25.63 -19.45
CA ASP A 28 0.34 -26.44 -18.49
C ASP A 28 -1.18 -26.16 -18.53
N LEU A 29 -1.57 -24.91 -18.84
CA LEU A 29 -2.97 -24.55 -19.07
C LEU A 29 -3.54 -25.25 -20.31
N LEU A 30 -2.81 -25.27 -21.43
CA LEU A 30 -3.25 -25.93 -22.66
C LEU A 30 -3.47 -27.42 -22.42
N ASP A 31 -2.56 -28.09 -21.72
CA ASP A 31 -2.69 -29.49 -21.33
C ASP A 31 -3.90 -29.69 -20.38
N ALA A 32 -4.13 -28.77 -19.45
CA ALA A 32 -5.24 -28.82 -18.50
C ALA A 32 -6.62 -28.62 -19.17
N LEU A 33 -6.67 -27.87 -20.27
CA LEU A 33 -7.90 -27.70 -21.05
C LEU A 33 -8.36 -29.00 -21.73
N ASP A 34 -7.46 -29.92 -21.97
CA ASP A 34 -7.80 -31.29 -22.42
C ASP A 34 -8.13 -32.23 -21.25
N GLY A 35 -7.97 -31.78 -20.01
CA GLY A 35 -8.18 -32.51 -18.77
C GLY A 35 -9.29 -31.94 -17.89
N ASN A 36 -8.90 -31.39 -16.76
CA ASN A 36 -9.82 -30.92 -15.70
C ASN A 36 -10.41 -29.52 -15.93
N VAL A 37 -9.79 -28.69 -16.78
CA VAL A 37 -10.25 -27.32 -17.04
C VAL A 37 -11.20 -27.33 -18.24
N GLU A 38 -12.42 -26.88 -18.06
CA GLU A 38 -13.40 -26.76 -19.14
C GLU A 38 -13.26 -25.46 -19.91
N THR A 39 -12.98 -24.36 -19.21
CA THR A 39 -12.86 -23.04 -19.83
C THR A 39 -11.87 -22.19 -19.07
N TYR A 40 -11.05 -21.44 -19.80
CA TYR A 40 -10.20 -20.40 -19.26
C TYR A 40 -10.68 -19.03 -19.75
N ILE A 41 -10.88 -18.10 -18.84
CA ILE A 41 -11.36 -16.75 -19.13
C ILE A 41 -10.34 -15.74 -18.62
N THR A 42 -9.87 -14.83 -19.49
CA THR A 42 -8.83 -13.88 -19.14
C THR A 42 -8.96 -12.58 -19.93
N ASP A 43 -8.47 -11.48 -19.35
CA ASP A 43 -8.23 -10.21 -20.03
C ASP A 43 -6.73 -9.95 -20.29
N PHE A 44 -5.92 -11.00 -20.19
CA PHE A 44 -4.49 -11.01 -20.58
C PHE A 44 -4.24 -11.99 -21.73
N PRO A 45 -4.77 -11.71 -22.93
CA PRO A 45 -4.64 -12.63 -24.06
C PRO A 45 -3.18 -12.70 -24.54
N LYS A 46 -2.57 -13.86 -24.36
CA LYS A 46 -1.27 -14.16 -24.97
C LYS A 46 -1.46 -14.81 -26.33
N GLN A 47 -0.57 -14.53 -27.27
CA GLN A 47 -0.65 -14.98 -28.65
C GLN A 47 -0.95 -16.48 -28.78
N GLN A 48 -0.29 -17.30 -27.98
CA GLN A 48 -0.40 -18.76 -28.02
C GLN A 48 -1.73 -19.31 -27.49
N LEU A 49 -2.50 -18.48 -26.77
CA LEU A 49 -3.81 -18.86 -26.22
C LEU A 49 -4.98 -18.42 -27.11
N LEU A 50 -4.71 -17.50 -28.07
CA LEU A 50 -5.74 -16.96 -28.93
C LEU A 50 -6.23 -18.01 -29.93
N GLY A 51 -7.56 -18.08 -30.13
CA GLY A 51 -8.19 -19.00 -31.06
C GLY A 51 -8.48 -20.38 -30.49
N HIS A 52 -8.07 -20.68 -29.27
CA HIS A 52 -8.43 -21.95 -28.63
C HIS A 52 -9.93 -21.94 -28.25
N PRO A 53 -10.72 -23.00 -28.58
CA PRO A 53 -12.18 -23.01 -28.45
C PRO A 53 -12.69 -22.92 -26.99
N ARG A 54 -11.83 -23.29 -26.04
CA ARG A 54 -12.14 -23.24 -24.58
C ARG A 54 -11.52 -22.05 -23.87
N ILE A 55 -10.97 -21.09 -24.61
CA ILE A 55 -10.40 -19.85 -24.04
C ILE A 55 -11.24 -18.67 -24.48
N VAL A 56 -11.75 -17.92 -23.51
CA VAL A 56 -12.46 -16.66 -23.73
C VAL A 56 -11.56 -15.52 -23.32
N ALA A 57 -11.09 -14.75 -24.31
CA ALA A 57 -10.19 -13.65 -24.12
C ALA A 57 -10.90 -12.31 -24.32
N PHE A 58 -10.67 -11.38 -23.41
CA PHE A 58 -11.18 -10.02 -23.45
C PHE A 58 -10.03 -9.01 -23.56
N PRO A 59 -10.26 -7.81 -24.07
CA PRO A 59 -9.33 -6.71 -23.90
C PRO A 59 -9.20 -6.31 -22.43
N HIS A 60 -8.00 -5.97 -22.00
CA HIS A 60 -7.72 -5.52 -20.62
C HIS A 60 -8.21 -4.06 -20.42
N LEU A 61 -9.50 -3.87 -20.19
CA LEU A 61 -10.17 -2.57 -20.13
C LEU A 61 -10.86 -2.29 -18.78
N GLY A 62 -10.64 -3.11 -17.77
CA GLY A 62 -11.34 -2.98 -16.48
C GLY A 62 -11.18 -1.64 -15.79
N ALA A 63 -10.02 -0.98 -15.98
CA ALA A 63 -9.73 0.35 -15.44
C ALA A 63 -9.86 1.49 -16.49
N SER A 64 -10.31 1.20 -17.71
CA SER A 64 -10.30 2.13 -18.85
C SER A 64 -11.69 2.67 -19.20
N THR A 65 -12.61 2.69 -18.24
CA THR A 65 -13.87 3.43 -18.39
C THR A 65 -13.68 4.87 -17.94
N LYS A 66 -14.49 5.80 -18.48
CA LYS A 66 -14.43 7.21 -18.09
C LYS A 66 -14.62 7.40 -16.59
N GLU A 67 -15.52 6.65 -15.97
CA GLU A 67 -15.76 6.69 -14.53
C GLU A 67 -14.54 6.18 -13.75
N SER A 68 -13.92 5.09 -14.19
CA SER A 68 -12.71 4.56 -13.55
C SER A 68 -11.56 5.54 -13.61
N GLU A 69 -11.30 6.14 -14.78
CA GLU A 69 -10.23 7.12 -14.95
C GLU A 69 -10.42 8.34 -14.05
N VAL A 70 -11.64 8.88 -14.00
CA VAL A 70 -11.98 10.01 -13.13
C VAL A 70 -11.83 9.63 -11.66
N ASN A 71 -12.38 8.48 -11.25
CA ASN A 71 -12.30 8.04 -9.86
C ASN A 71 -10.86 7.78 -9.42
N CYS A 72 -10.04 7.18 -10.27
CA CYS A 72 -8.61 6.97 -9.99
C CYS A 72 -7.88 8.32 -9.84
N ALA A 73 -8.15 9.28 -10.71
CA ALA A 73 -7.54 10.61 -10.63
C ALA A 73 -7.95 11.34 -9.34
N VAL A 74 -9.23 11.36 -9.01
CA VAL A 74 -9.74 11.97 -7.78
C VAL A 74 -9.13 11.31 -6.55
N GLN A 75 -9.15 9.97 -6.48
CA GLN A 75 -8.57 9.25 -5.35
C GLN A 75 -7.07 9.50 -5.20
N ALA A 76 -6.32 9.55 -6.30
CA ALA A 76 -4.88 9.85 -6.26
C ALA A 76 -4.61 11.25 -5.72
N VAL A 77 -5.37 12.25 -6.19
CA VAL A 77 -5.27 13.64 -5.73
C VAL A 77 -5.64 13.76 -4.25
N ASP A 78 -6.74 13.17 -3.83
CA ASP A 78 -7.18 13.22 -2.42
C ASP A 78 -6.20 12.53 -1.48
N THR A 79 -5.64 11.40 -1.90
CA THR A 79 -4.59 10.68 -1.16
C THR A 79 -3.34 11.54 -1.01
N LEU A 80 -2.88 12.14 -2.11
CA LEU A 80 -1.70 12.99 -2.10
C LEU A 80 -1.93 14.27 -1.28
N LYS A 81 -3.08 14.92 -1.45
CA LYS A 81 -3.47 16.11 -0.69
C LYS A 81 -3.50 15.81 0.82
N SER A 82 -4.15 14.72 1.23
CA SER A 82 -4.18 14.30 2.63
C SER A 82 -2.77 14.12 3.20
N TYR A 83 -1.88 13.46 2.47
CA TYR A 83 -0.49 13.31 2.88
C TYR A 83 0.27 14.64 2.96
N LEU A 84 0.10 15.51 1.97
CA LEU A 84 0.83 16.79 1.91
C LEU A 84 0.38 17.78 2.98
N GLU A 85 -0.90 17.79 3.31
CA GLU A 85 -1.49 18.75 4.25
C GLU A 85 -1.52 18.25 5.70
N THR A 86 -1.58 16.94 5.91
CA THR A 86 -1.82 16.38 7.25
C THR A 86 -0.86 15.27 7.67
N GLY A 87 -0.01 14.80 6.78
CA GLY A 87 0.85 13.66 7.01
C GLY A 87 0.15 12.29 7.04
N ASN A 88 -1.17 12.22 6.89
CA ASN A 88 -1.90 10.96 6.87
C ASN A 88 -1.51 10.13 5.66
N ILE A 89 -1.27 8.84 5.87
CA ILE A 89 -0.95 7.87 4.82
C ILE A 89 -2.14 6.97 4.58
N ARG A 90 -2.61 6.93 3.33
CA ARG A 90 -3.65 6.03 2.83
C ARG A 90 -3.21 5.39 1.52
N HIS A 91 -3.61 4.16 1.30
CA HIS A 91 -3.40 3.43 0.04
C HIS A 91 -1.94 3.39 -0.42
N SER A 92 -0.99 3.41 0.52
CA SER A 92 0.44 3.35 0.20
C SER A 92 0.88 1.93 -0.14
N ALA A 93 1.68 1.79 -1.18
CA ALA A 93 2.31 0.51 -1.52
C ALA A 93 3.40 0.12 -0.50
N ASN A 94 4.12 1.10 0.05
CA ASN A 94 5.33 0.89 0.85
C ASN A 94 5.11 1.06 2.35
N PHE A 95 4.18 1.94 2.75
CA PHE A 95 3.94 2.28 4.14
C PHE A 95 2.61 1.72 4.65
N PRO A 96 2.47 1.51 5.94
CA PRO A 96 1.18 1.18 6.54
C PRO A 96 0.23 2.37 6.46
N ASP A 97 -1.06 2.11 6.28
CA ASP A 97 -2.07 3.14 6.44
C ASP A 97 -2.01 3.70 7.86
N THR A 98 -1.79 5.01 7.96
CA THR A 98 -1.60 5.70 9.23
C THR A 98 -2.39 6.99 9.20
N GLU A 99 -3.46 7.01 9.96
CA GLU A 99 -4.36 8.14 10.03
C GLU A 99 -4.51 8.63 11.47
N LEU A 100 -4.41 9.93 11.63
CA LEU A 100 -4.72 10.65 12.85
C LEU A 100 -5.57 11.87 12.45
N PRO A 101 -6.80 12.04 12.98
CA PRO A 101 -7.63 13.19 12.65
C PRO A 101 -6.86 14.50 12.83
N TYR A 102 -6.77 15.31 11.79
CA TYR A 102 -6.04 16.58 11.85
C TYR A 102 -6.96 17.70 12.34
N ILE A 103 -6.61 18.30 13.45
CA ILE A 103 -7.42 19.34 14.12
C ILE A 103 -6.78 20.73 14.02
N GLY A 104 -5.87 20.94 13.05
CA GLY A 104 -5.20 22.22 12.87
C GLY A 104 -4.14 22.54 13.92
N LYS A 105 -3.67 21.56 14.68
CA LYS A 105 -2.53 21.68 15.58
C LYS A 105 -1.23 21.36 14.87
N ARG A 106 -0.13 21.78 15.45
CA ARG A 106 1.21 21.42 15.01
C ARG A 106 1.40 19.92 15.05
N ARG A 107 1.82 19.33 13.95
CA ARG A 107 1.97 17.89 13.79
C ARG A 107 3.35 17.53 13.29
N LEU A 108 3.92 16.50 13.87
CA LEU A 108 5.15 15.86 13.40
C LEU A 108 4.84 14.52 12.76
N ALA A 109 5.47 14.24 11.64
CA ALA A 109 5.50 12.93 11.03
C ALA A 109 6.94 12.40 11.04
N VAL A 110 7.15 11.26 11.68
CA VAL A 110 8.45 10.64 11.84
C VAL A 110 8.48 9.30 11.13
N LEU A 111 9.32 9.19 10.10
CA LEU A 111 9.65 7.93 9.46
C LEU A 111 10.89 7.34 10.13
N HIS A 112 10.81 6.12 10.60
CA HIS A 112 11.90 5.48 11.32
C HIS A 112 11.95 3.96 11.12
N LEU A 113 13.05 3.34 11.52
CA LEU A 113 13.16 1.88 11.57
C LEU A 113 12.20 1.30 12.62
N ASN A 114 11.64 0.14 12.32
CA ASN A 114 10.76 -0.60 13.21
C ASN A 114 11.60 -1.43 14.21
N VAL A 115 12.27 -0.75 15.12
CA VAL A 115 13.10 -1.38 16.17
C VAL A 115 12.55 -1.06 17.56
N PRO A 116 12.87 -1.88 18.58
CA PRO A 116 12.42 -1.65 19.95
C PRO A 116 12.74 -0.25 20.47
N ASN A 117 11.86 0.31 21.30
CA ASN A 117 12.03 1.59 21.99
C ASN A 117 12.05 2.86 21.11
N MET A 118 11.76 2.80 19.82
CA MET A 118 11.74 4.00 18.96
C MET A 118 10.71 5.02 19.42
N VAL A 119 9.48 4.60 19.69
CA VAL A 119 8.41 5.48 20.18
C VAL A 119 8.80 6.10 21.54
N GLY A 120 9.43 5.30 22.43
CA GLY A 120 9.93 5.78 23.71
C GLY A 120 11.00 6.86 23.56
N GLN A 121 11.98 6.66 22.69
CA GLN A 121 13.04 7.64 22.40
C GLN A 121 12.48 8.94 21.79
N ILE A 122 11.55 8.83 20.85
CA ILE A 122 10.87 9.98 20.25
C ILE A 122 10.12 10.78 21.33
N ALA A 123 9.32 10.10 22.15
CA ALA A 123 8.55 10.74 23.21
C ALA A 123 9.47 11.40 24.26
N SER A 124 10.54 10.72 24.69
CA SER A 124 11.51 11.27 25.63
C SER A 124 12.20 12.52 25.06
N ARG A 125 12.62 12.48 23.79
CA ARG A 125 13.27 13.63 23.15
C ARG A 125 12.33 14.83 23.04
N LEU A 126 11.03 14.63 22.79
CA LEU A 126 10.05 15.72 22.80
C LEU A 126 9.88 16.28 24.22
N ALA A 127 9.76 15.42 25.23
CA ALA A 127 9.62 15.83 26.63
C ALA A 127 10.87 16.61 27.15
N GLU A 128 12.08 16.17 26.81
CA GLU A 128 13.33 16.87 27.13
C GLU A 128 13.38 18.29 26.54
N ASN A 129 12.70 18.52 25.44
CA ASN A 129 12.54 19.84 24.83
C ASN A 129 11.29 20.60 25.32
N GLY A 130 10.63 20.12 26.37
CA GLY A 130 9.45 20.76 26.96
C GLY A 130 8.18 20.67 26.10
N ILE A 131 8.10 19.70 25.20
CA ILE A 131 6.98 19.53 24.28
C ILE A 131 6.06 18.43 24.78
N ASN A 132 4.78 18.77 24.91
CA ASN A 132 3.75 17.83 25.26
C ASN A 132 3.14 17.18 24.02
N ILE A 133 2.85 15.88 24.12
CA ILE A 133 2.18 15.11 23.07
C ILE A 133 0.69 15.08 23.39
N ASP A 134 -0.13 15.59 22.48
CA ASP A 134 -1.59 15.53 22.60
C ASP A 134 -2.14 14.20 22.06
N ASN A 135 -1.70 13.80 20.88
CA ASN A 135 -2.10 12.56 20.24
C ASN A 135 -0.90 11.94 19.53
N MET A 136 -0.88 10.62 19.49
CA MET A 136 0.15 9.88 18.77
C MET A 136 -0.43 8.60 18.16
N VAL A 137 -0.04 8.31 16.94
CA VAL A 137 -0.27 7.02 16.31
C VAL A 137 1.03 6.52 15.69
N ASN A 138 1.36 5.27 15.92
CA ASN A 138 2.48 4.58 15.30
C ASN A 138 1.98 3.35 14.56
N ARG A 139 2.40 3.17 13.32
CA ARG A 139 2.12 1.99 12.49
C ARG A 139 3.41 1.50 11.84
N SER A 140 3.57 0.20 11.77
CA SER A 140 4.72 -0.42 11.15
C SER A 140 4.34 -1.37 10.02
N ARG A 141 5.24 -1.50 9.05
CA ARG A 141 5.16 -2.47 7.96
C ARG A 141 6.58 -2.96 7.65
N GLY A 142 6.86 -4.23 7.98
CA GLY A 142 8.21 -4.77 7.87
C GLY A 142 9.20 -4.00 8.73
N ASP A 143 10.29 -3.56 8.12
CA ASP A 143 11.41 -2.91 8.79
C ASP A 143 11.23 -1.40 9.02
N VAL A 144 10.13 -0.83 8.57
CA VAL A 144 9.86 0.61 8.72
C VAL A 144 8.61 0.86 9.53
N ALA A 145 8.60 1.99 10.24
CA ALA A 145 7.45 2.50 10.96
C ALA A 145 7.26 3.99 10.67
N TYR A 146 6.02 4.42 10.80
CA TYR A 146 5.61 5.81 10.62
C TYR A 146 4.82 6.25 11.83
N THR A 147 5.25 7.33 12.45
CA THR A 147 4.62 7.90 13.64
C THR A 147 4.10 9.30 13.33
N LEU A 148 2.80 9.51 13.55
CA LEU A 148 2.20 10.85 13.57
C LEU A 148 2.04 11.29 15.02
N ILE A 149 2.37 12.55 15.31
CA ILE A 149 2.35 13.12 16.65
C ILE A 149 1.77 14.51 16.58
N ASP A 150 0.64 14.74 17.23
CA ASP A 150 0.13 16.09 17.47
C ASP A 150 0.74 16.60 18.76
N ILE A 151 1.31 17.79 18.68
CA ILE A 151 1.97 18.45 19.82
C ILE A 151 1.23 19.74 20.16
N ASP A 152 1.31 20.13 21.43
CA ASP A 152 0.74 21.39 21.85
C ASP A 152 1.59 22.60 21.38
N ASN A 153 0.92 23.75 21.22
CA ASN A 153 1.54 24.95 20.66
C ASN A 153 2.23 25.84 21.72
N HIS A 154 2.55 25.31 22.91
CA HIS A 154 3.09 26.12 23.98
C HIS A 154 4.53 26.57 23.72
N GLN A 155 4.65 27.83 23.36
CA GLN A 155 5.72 28.83 23.58
C GLN A 155 7.18 28.53 23.13
N ASN A 156 7.51 27.43 22.50
CA ASN A 156 8.85 27.28 21.93
C ASN A 156 8.82 27.33 20.42
N GLU A 157 9.01 28.51 19.86
CA GLU A 157 9.12 28.76 18.41
C GLU A 157 10.28 28.01 17.72
N LYS A 158 11.08 27.30 18.50
CA LYS A 158 12.23 26.54 17.99
C LYS A 158 12.22 25.11 18.46
N LEU A 159 11.17 24.36 18.12
CA LEU A 159 11.41 22.93 18.00
C LEU A 159 12.32 22.73 16.80
N SER A 160 13.59 22.53 17.05
CA SER A 160 14.45 22.02 16.02
C SER A 160 14.05 20.58 15.78
N VAL A 161 13.25 20.34 14.70
CA VAL A 161 13.00 18.99 14.16
C VAL A 161 14.31 18.19 14.05
N HIS A 162 15.44 18.90 14.03
CA HIS A 162 16.79 18.33 13.99
C HIS A 162 17.10 17.44 15.20
N THR A 163 16.54 17.70 16.39
CA THR A 163 16.81 16.85 17.57
C THR A 163 16.28 15.43 17.43
N LEU A 164 15.23 15.23 16.62
CA LEU A 164 14.72 13.89 16.35
C LEU A 164 15.61 13.12 15.38
N TYR A 165 16.36 13.79 14.51
CA TYR A 165 17.34 13.12 13.62
C TYR A 165 18.55 12.57 14.37
N GLU A 166 18.79 12.99 15.61
CA GLU A 166 19.86 12.45 16.47
C GLU A 166 19.52 11.06 17.03
N ILE A 167 18.25 10.63 16.92
CA ILE A 167 17.82 9.29 17.32
C ILE A 167 18.21 8.32 16.21
N GLU A 168 19.05 7.35 16.56
CA GLU A 168 19.46 6.30 15.63
C GLU A 168 18.23 5.55 15.09
N GLY A 169 18.13 5.43 13.78
CA GLY A 169 17.00 4.81 13.11
C GLY A 169 15.91 5.78 12.66
N VAL A 170 15.95 7.06 13.02
CA VAL A 170 15.10 8.08 12.43
C VAL A 170 15.60 8.42 11.03
N MET A 171 14.75 8.25 10.04
CA MET A 171 15.09 8.42 8.63
C MET A 171 14.63 9.78 8.10
N ARG A 172 13.45 10.22 8.51
CA ARG A 172 12.87 11.49 8.07
C ARG A 172 11.88 12.04 9.09
N VAL A 173 11.95 13.34 9.28
CA VAL A 173 10.96 14.09 10.07
C VAL A 173 10.37 15.19 9.19
N ARG A 174 9.05 15.35 9.28
CA ARG A 174 8.32 16.42 8.61
C ARG A 174 7.35 17.07 9.59
N GLU A 175 7.19 18.37 9.49
CA GLU A 175 6.23 19.16 10.27
C GLU A 175 5.10 19.66 9.37
N PHE A 176 3.87 19.68 9.91
CA PHE A 176 2.64 20.14 9.28
C PHE A 176 1.96 21.19 10.14
#